data_eda838a51cbcf88d3eb343c44c96f116
#
_entry.id   eda838a51cbcf88d3eb343c44c96f116
#
_cell.length_a   1.000
_cell.length_b   1.000
_cell.length_c   1.000
_cell.angle_alpha   90.00
_cell.angle_beta   90.00
_cell.angle_gamma   90.00
#
_symmetry.space_group_name_H-M   'P 1'
#
loop_
_entity.id
_entity.type
_entity.pdbx_description
1 polymer ?
#
loop_
_entity_poly.entity_id
_entity_poly.type
_entity_poly.pdbx_seq_one_letter_code
_entity_poly.pdbx_strand_id
1 'polypeptide(L)'
;MLAVMGKVPDDPCAIARSLGVLGERWTFLILREASQGAGRFSQFREALGVAPDVLAERLSTLVEHGVMEKVPYQEPGERARASYRLTPPGEELTVVLAALQQWGDKHLPWPEGPSILRRTKDSGLPVHVGFVDDSGREIARENVAMVRTAAYPDAAAARPAKPTMRTPAAAPAEHRRRAKTE
;
A
#
# COMPACT_ATOMS: atom_id res chain seq x y z
N MET A 1 -4.20 -24.45 -8.84
CA MET A 1 -2.74 -24.44 -8.69
C MET A 1 -2.41 -23.24 -7.82
N LEU A 2 -2.22 -23.47 -6.50
CA LEU A 2 -1.88 -22.40 -5.55
C LEU A 2 -0.49 -21.88 -5.91
N ALA A 3 -0.41 -20.62 -6.36
CA ALA A 3 0.87 -19.95 -6.53
C ALA A 3 1.63 -20.01 -5.20
N VAL A 4 2.93 -20.26 -5.26
CA VAL A 4 3.83 -20.26 -4.10
C VAL A 4 3.77 -18.83 -3.53
N MET A 5 2.89 -18.62 -2.55
CA MET A 5 2.87 -17.39 -1.78
C MET A 5 4.19 -17.32 -1.01
N GLY A 6 4.92 -16.21 -1.15
CA GLY A 6 6.09 -15.95 -0.32
C GLY A 6 5.75 -16.13 1.17
N LYS A 7 6.75 -16.24 2.03
CA LYS A 7 6.55 -16.57 3.45
C LYS A 7 5.74 -15.48 4.15
N VAL A 8 4.43 -15.68 4.25
CA VAL A 8 3.53 -14.81 5.03
C VAL A 8 3.95 -14.89 6.50
N PRO A 9 4.02 -13.77 7.24
CA PRO A 9 4.31 -13.81 8.67
C PRO A 9 3.38 -14.76 9.42
N ASP A 10 3.92 -15.62 10.27
CA ASP A 10 3.17 -16.51 11.15
C ASP A 10 2.56 -15.69 12.31
N ASP A 11 1.39 -15.11 12.05
CA ASP A 11 0.68 -14.24 12.97
C ASP A 11 -0.83 -14.48 12.86
N PRO A 12 -1.56 -14.72 13.95
CA PRO A 12 -3.01 -14.87 13.92
C PRO A 12 -3.73 -13.59 13.49
N CYS A 13 -3.13 -12.42 13.68
CA CYS A 13 -3.71 -11.15 13.25
C CYS A 13 -3.60 -10.96 11.74
N ALA A 14 -4.74 -10.89 11.05
CA ALA A 14 -4.77 -10.65 9.60
C ALA A 14 -4.09 -9.33 9.21
N ILE A 15 -4.26 -8.28 10.02
CA ILE A 15 -3.59 -6.99 9.77
C ILE A 15 -2.07 -7.15 9.83
N ALA A 16 -1.54 -7.87 10.82
CA ALA A 16 -0.10 -8.10 10.93
C ALA A 16 0.44 -8.89 9.72
N ARG A 17 -0.30 -9.92 9.27
CA ARG A 17 0.07 -10.67 8.05
C ARG A 17 0.06 -9.78 6.82
N SER A 18 -0.98 -8.97 6.63
CA SER A 18 -1.07 -8.04 5.51
C SER A 18 0.07 -7.02 5.52
N LEU A 19 0.39 -6.45 6.67
CA LEU A 19 1.51 -5.52 6.81
C LEU A 19 2.88 -6.17 6.57
N GLY A 20 3.02 -7.48 6.75
CA GLY A 20 4.22 -8.22 6.37
C GLY A 20 4.51 -8.16 4.86
N VAL A 21 3.48 -7.99 4.04
CA VAL A 21 3.56 -7.86 2.57
C VAL A 21 3.47 -6.40 2.13
N LEU A 22 2.53 -5.66 2.72
CA LEU A 22 2.11 -4.34 2.26
C LEU A 22 2.71 -3.19 3.09
N GLY A 23 3.34 -3.46 4.24
CA GLY A 23 3.68 -2.44 5.24
C GLY A 23 4.77 -1.43 4.82
N GLU A 24 5.42 -1.65 3.71
CA GLU A 24 6.42 -0.74 3.19
C GLU A 24 5.78 0.44 2.44
N ARG A 25 6.23 1.65 2.72
CA ARG A 25 5.68 2.89 2.15
C ARG A 25 5.49 2.84 0.63
N TRP A 26 6.50 2.35 -0.09
CA TRP A 26 6.48 2.32 -1.54
C TRP A 26 5.49 1.33 -2.12
N THR A 27 5.14 0.29 -1.37
CA THR A 27 4.17 -0.74 -1.80
C THR A 27 2.81 -0.12 -2.10
N PHE A 28 2.25 0.67 -1.18
CA PHE A 28 0.96 1.35 -1.41
C PHE A 28 1.03 2.38 -2.55
N LEU A 29 2.16 3.06 -2.71
CA LEU A 29 2.33 4.02 -3.80
C LEU A 29 2.42 3.30 -5.16
N ILE A 30 3.10 2.15 -5.25
CA ILE A 30 3.15 1.31 -6.45
C ILE A 30 1.74 0.80 -6.79
N LEU A 31 0.99 0.29 -5.81
CA LEU A 31 -0.39 -0.17 -6.00
C LEU A 31 -1.31 0.95 -6.48
N ARG A 32 -1.13 2.17 -5.97
CA ARG A 32 -1.84 3.36 -6.45
C ARG A 32 -1.58 3.61 -7.94
N GLU A 33 -0.32 3.64 -8.36
CA GLU A 33 0.03 3.85 -9.77
C GLU A 33 -0.50 2.70 -10.65
N ALA A 34 -0.36 1.45 -10.19
CA ALA A 34 -0.87 0.29 -10.90
C ALA A 34 -2.39 0.36 -11.11
N SER A 35 -3.15 0.79 -10.09
CA SER A 35 -4.60 0.98 -10.18
C SER A 35 -5.02 2.09 -11.14
N GLN A 36 -4.10 2.98 -11.50
CA GLN A 36 -4.28 4.04 -12.50
C GLN A 36 -3.72 3.68 -13.88
N GLY A 37 -3.26 2.43 -14.07
CA GLY A 37 -2.83 1.90 -15.35
C GLY A 37 -1.31 1.89 -15.59
N ALA A 38 -0.50 2.30 -14.61
CA ALA A 38 0.94 2.09 -14.73
C ALA A 38 1.27 0.60 -14.69
N GLY A 39 2.06 0.12 -15.66
CA GLY A 39 2.44 -1.27 -15.74
C GLY A 39 3.93 -1.47 -16.02
N ARG A 40 4.62 -0.51 -16.61
CA ARG A 40 6.03 -0.63 -16.91
C ARG A 40 6.90 -0.14 -15.75
N PHE A 41 8.05 -0.78 -15.57
CA PHE A 41 9.02 -0.38 -14.53
C PHE A 41 9.40 1.11 -14.64
N SER A 42 9.59 1.62 -15.86
CA SER A 42 9.91 3.02 -16.13
C SER A 42 8.78 3.97 -15.69
N GLN A 43 7.51 3.59 -15.90
CA GLN A 43 6.36 4.39 -15.48
C GLN A 43 6.29 4.54 -13.97
N PHE A 44 6.47 3.44 -13.22
CA PHE A 44 6.54 3.50 -11.75
C PHE A 44 7.71 4.37 -11.26
N ARG A 45 8.88 4.23 -11.89
CA ARG A 45 10.06 5.01 -11.51
C ARG A 45 9.86 6.50 -11.75
N GLU A 46 9.29 6.86 -12.89
CA GLU A 46 9.00 8.25 -13.26
C GLU A 46 7.96 8.88 -12.33
N ALA A 47 6.84 8.17 -12.09
CA ALA A 47 5.76 8.68 -11.26
C ALA A 47 6.14 8.81 -9.78
N LEU A 48 7.00 7.90 -9.26
CA LEU A 48 7.30 7.83 -7.84
C LEU A 48 8.66 8.43 -7.44
N GLY A 49 9.57 8.62 -8.38
CA GLY A 49 10.93 9.06 -8.06
C GLY A 49 11.71 8.10 -7.16
N VAL A 50 11.30 6.83 -7.09
CA VAL A 50 11.88 5.81 -6.22
C VAL A 50 13.18 5.25 -6.83
N ALA A 51 14.14 4.88 -5.98
CA ALA A 51 15.37 4.23 -6.41
C ALA A 51 15.09 2.90 -7.11
N PRO A 52 15.80 2.56 -8.20
CA PRO A 52 15.52 1.37 -9.01
C PRO A 52 15.59 0.04 -8.25
N ASP A 53 16.52 -0.10 -7.31
CA ASP A 53 16.69 -1.28 -6.46
C ASP A 53 15.51 -1.45 -5.51
N VAL A 54 15.07 -0.37 -4.88
CA VAL A 54 13.89 -0.37 -4.01
C VAL A 54 12.63 -0.72 -4.80
N LEU A 55 12.44 -0.13 -5.99
CA LEU A 55 11.31 -0.46 -6.85
C LEU A 55 11.31 -1.94 -7.26
N ALA A 56 12.48 -2.45 -7.68
CA ALA A 56 12.61 -3.84 -8.09
C ALA A 56 12.28 -4.82 -6.94
N GLU A 57 12.76 -4.53 -5.73
CA GLU A 57 12.47 -5.31 -4.54
C GLU A 57 10.97 -5.31 -4.21
N ARG A 58 10.33 -4.15 -4.21
CA ARG A 58 8.88 -4.04 -3.90
C ARG A 58 8.02 -4.73 -4.94
N LEU A 59 8.34 -4.56 -6.23
CA LEU A 59 7.63 -5.27 -7.31
C LEU A 59 7.84 -6.80 -7.22
N SER A 60 9.04 -7.26 -6.85
CA SER A 60 9.30 -8.69 -6.61
C SER A 60 8.42 -9.22 -5.48
N THR A 61 8.39 -8.55 -4.34
CA THR A 61 7.55 -8.90 -3.19
C THR A 61 6.07 -8.99 -3.58
N LEU A 62 5.56 -8.00 -4.32
CA LEU A 62 4.16 -8.00 -4.77
C LEU A 62 3.84 -9.16 -5.71
N VAL A 63 4.79 -9.55 -6.57
CA VAL A 63 4.64 -10.71 -7.47
C VAL A 63 4.72 -12.03 -6.68
N GLU A 64 5.67 -12.15 -5.77
CA GLU A 64 5.85 -13.35 -4.91
C GLU A 64 4.60 -13.64 -4.07
N HIS A 65 3.92 -12.59 -3.62
CA HIS A 65 2.70 -12.72 -2.82
C HIS A 65 1.40 -12.72 -3.66
N GLY A 66 1.50 -12.78 -4.99
CA GLY A 66 0.36 -12.89 -5.88
C GLY A 66 -0.53 -11.64 -5.94
N VAL A 67 -0.03 -10.50 -5.48
CA VAL A 67 -0.72 -9.19 -5.57
C VAL A 67 -0.58 -8.60 -6.97
N MET A 68 0.57 -8.82 -7.59
CA MET A 68 0.85 -8.45 -8.98
C MET A 68 1.36 -9.65 -9.75
N GLU A 69 1.30 -9.57 -11.05
CA GLU A 69 1.92 -10.53 -11.95
C GLU A 69 2.79 -9.86 -12.99
N LYS A 70 3.81 -10.59 -13.48
CA LYS A 70 4.65 -10.16 -14.60
C LYS A 70 4.03 -10.63 -15.91
N VAL A 71 3.83 -9.71 -16.83
CA VAL A 71 3.36 -9.98 -18.18
C VAL A 71 4.44 -9.61 -19.17
N PRO A 72 4.94 -10.55 -19.97
CA PRO A 72 5.92 -10.22 -21.00
C PRO A 72 5.30 -9.28 -22.05
N TYR A 73 6.06 -8.29 -22.46
CA TYR A 73 5.73 -7.45 -23.61
C TYR A 73 6.98 -7.17 -24.46
N GLN A 74 6.78 -6.94 -25.73
CA GLN A 74 7.84 -6.60 -26.64
C GLN A 74 7.34 -5.55 -27.64
N GLU A 75 8.07 -4.46 -27.76
CA GLU A 75 7.82 -3.47 -28.80
C GLU A 75 8.59 -3.87 -30.08
N PRO A 76 8.06 -3.52 -31.26
CA PRO A 76 8.73 -3.84 -32.50
C PRO A 76 10.17 -3.33 -32.51
N GLY A 77 11.15 -4.22 -32.78
CA GLY A 77 12.57 -3.89 -32.78
C GLY A 77 13.25 -3.80 -31.41
N GLU A 78 12.52 -3.99 -30.31
CA GLU A 78 13.10 -3.94 -28.97
C GLU A 78 13.22 -5.34 -28.34
N ARG A 79 14.08 -5.40 -27.29
CA ARG A 79 14.19 -6.62 -26.47
C ARG A 79 12.93 -6.82 -25.65
N ALA A 80 12.48 -8.08 -25.50
CA ALA A 80 11.40 -8.45 -24.63
C ALA A 80 11.63 -7.95 -23.18
N ARG A 81 10.61 -7.36 -22.59
CA ARG A 81 10.58 -6.80 -21.23
C ARG A 81 9.39 -7.35 -20.46
N ALA A 82 9.32 -7.09 -19.17
CA ALA A 82 8.17 -7.39 -18.35
C ALA A 82 7.43 -6.11 -17.99
N SER A 83 6.11 -6.17 -18.07
CA SER A 83 5.19 -5.24 -17.42
C SER A 83 4.59 -5.92 -16.18
N TYR A 84 3.98 -5.14 -15.32
CA TYR A 84 3.34 -5.57 -14.09
C TYR A 84 1.88 -5.18 -14.13
N ARG A 85 0.99 -6.05 -13.69
CA ARG A 85 -0.43 -5.73 -13.53
C ARG A 85 -0.95 -6.29 -12.23
N LEU A 86 -2.00 -5.70 -11.70
CA LEU A 86 -2.70 -6.24 -10.54
C LEU A 86 -3.34 -7.58 -10.91
N THR A 87 -3.28 -8.52 -9.98
CA THR A 87 -4.09 -9.75 -10.00
C THR A 87 -5.46 -9.46 -9.39
N PRO A 88 -6.46 -10.35 -9.46
CA PRO A 88 -7.72 -10.17 -8.75
C PRO A 88 -7.55 -9.85 -7.25
N PRO A 89 -6.69 -10.56 -6.46
CA PRO A 89 -6.39 -10.15 -5.08
C PRO A 89 -5.73 -8.76 -4.98
N GLY A 90 -4.94 -8.37 -5.96
CA GLY A 90 -4.34 -7.02 -6.02
C GLY A 90 -5.37 -5.93 -6.28
N GLU A 91 -6.36 -6.20 -7.14
CA GLU A 91 -7.46 -5.28 -7.42
C GLU A 91 -8.35 -5.04 -6.19
N GLU A 92 -8.57 -6.05 -5.34
CA GLU A 92 -9.29 -5.90 -4.08
C GLU A 92 -8.63 -4.88 -3.13
N LEU A 93 -7.31 -4.67 -3.21
CA LEU A 93 -6.61 -3.66 -2.43
C LEU A 93 -6.97 -2.22 -2.80
N THR A 94 -7.69 -2.00 -3.90
CA THR A 94 -8.20 -0.67 -4.26
C THR A 94 -9.16 -0.11 -3.21
N VAL A 95 -9.87 -0.97 -2.47
CA VAL A 95 -10.71 -0.55 -1.34
C VAL A 95 -9.86 -0.06 -0.17
N VAL A 96 -8.73 -0.72 0.10
CA VAL A 96 -7.79 -0.29 1.15
C VAL A 96 -7.14 1.05 0.78
N LEU A 97 -6.73 1.22 -0.49
CA LEU A 97 -6.23 2.51 -1.00
C LEU A 97 -7.29 3.61 -0.87
N ALA A 98 -8.56 3.29 -1.16
CA ALA A 98 -9.66 4.23 -1.03
C ALA A 98 -9.87 4.67 0.43
N ALA A 99 -9.80 3.74 1.37
CA ALA A 99 -9.91 4.02 2.80
C ALA A 99 -8.76 4.91 3.29
N LEU A 100 -7.51 4.60 2.89
CA LEU A 100 -6.34 5.42 3.21
C LEU A 100 -6.46 6.83 2.64
N GLN A 101 -6.89 6.95 1.39
CA GLN A 101 -7.11 8.25 0.77
C GLN A 101 -8.21 9.04 1.49
N GLN A 102 -9.36 8.43 1.75
CA GLN A 102 -10.47 9.08 2.46
C GLN A 102 -10.04 9.59 3.84
N TRP A 103 -9.23 8.82 4.56
CA TRP A 103 -8.67 9.25 5.83
C TRP A 103 -7.67 10.41 5.66
N GLY A 104 -6.78 10.31 4.67
CA GLY A 104 -5.78 11.34 4.36
C GLY A 104 -6.42 12.67 3.96
N ASP A 105 -7.38 12.64 3.04
CA ASP A 105 -8.09 13.85 2.59
C ASP A 105 -8.83 14.55 3.74
N LYS A 106 -9.34 13.78 4.71
CA LYS A 106 -10.05 14.33 5.87
C LYS A 106 -9.11 14.90 6.94
N HIS A 107 -7.99 14.23 7.24
CA HIS A 107 -7.15 14.55 8.41
C HIS A 107 -5.82 15.21 8.06
N LEU A 108 -5.39 15.11 6.81
CA LEU A 108 -4.17 15.69 6.25
C LEU A 108 -4.50 16.43 4.94
N PRO A 109 -5.46 17.37 4.96
CA PRO A 109 -5.96 17.98 3.74
C PRO A 109 -4.86 18.75 3.00
N TRP A 110 -4.88 18.61 1.68
CA TRP A 110 -4.03 19.42 0.80
C TRP A 110 -4.72 20.75 0.51
N PRO A 111 -4.00 21.89 0.47
CA PRO A 111 -4.62 23.22 0.30
C PRO A 111 -5.50 23.37 -0.95
N GLU A 112 -5.10 22.73 -2.05
CA GLU A 112 -5.82 22.74 -3.32
C GLU A 112 -6.96 21.72 -3.40
N GLY A 113 -7.20 20.98 -2.32
CA GLY A 113 -8.22 19.94 -2.23
C GLY A 113 -7.70 18.52 -2.61
N PRO A 114 -8.59 17.52 -2.65
CA PRO A 114 -8.23 16.15 -2.92
C PRO A 114 -7.71 15.97 -4.35
N SER A 115 -6.60 15.27 -4.52
CA SER A 115 -5.99 15.02 -5.83
C SER A 115 -6.78 14.04 -6.71
N ILE A 116 -7.62 13.19 -6.11
CA ILE A 116 -8.43 12.18 -6.79
C ILE A 116 -9.81 12.12 -6.13
N LEU A 117 -10.86 12.18 -6.96
CA LEU A 117 -12.23 11.95 -6.53
C LEU A 117 -12.71 10.59 -7.05
N ARG A 118 -13.37 9.81 -6.19
CA ARG A 118 -14.02 8.57 -6.59
C ARG A 118 -15.50 8.84 -6.88
N ARG A 119 -15.94 8.37 -8.05
CA ARG A 119 -17.31 8.54 -8.52
C ARG A 119 -17.82 7.26 -9.16
N THR A 120 -19.11 7.03 -9.11
CA THR A 120 -19.76 5.95 -9.90
C THR A 120 -19.55 6.21 -11.39
N LYS A 121 -19.31 5.14 -12.16
CA LYS A 121 -19.04 5.24 -13.60
C LYS A 121 -20.29 5.66 -14.41
N ASP A 122 -21.44 5.30 -13.92
CA ASP A 122 -22.74 5.52 -14.59
C ASP A 122 -23.36 6.88 -14.27
N SER A 123 -23.41 7.24 -12.99
CA SER A 123 -24.14 8.43 -12.52
C SER A 123 -23.23 9.58 -12.07
N GLY A 124 -21.92 9.34 -11.97
CA GLY A 124 -20.97 10.36 -11.52
C GLY A 124 -21.10 10.75 -10.04
N LEU A 125 -21.90 10.01 -9.25
CA LEU A 125 -22.10 10.29 -7.84
C LEU A 125 -20.83 10.01 -7.02
N PRO A 126 -20.54 10.80 -5.97
CA PRO A 126 -19.42 10.55 -5.08
C PRO A 126 -19.51 9.16 -4.44
N VAL A 127 -18.35 8.49 -4.33
CA VAL A 127 -18.22 7.18 -3.68
C VAL A 127 -17.26 7.32 -2.49
N HIS A 128 -17.63 6.70 -1.37
CA HIS A 128 -16.81 6.62 -0.16
C HIS A 128 -16.72 5.18 0.35
N VAL A 129 -15.74 4.93 1.21
CA VAL A 129 -15.58 3.63 1.88
C VAL A 129 -16.28 3.69 3.25
N GLY A 130 -17.10 2.69 3.54
CA GLY A 130 -17.84 2.55 4.79
C GLY A 130 -18.01 1.08 5.19
N PHE A 131 -18.63 0.84 6.33
CA PHE A 131 -19.05 -0.50 6.76
C PHE A 131 -20.41 -0.83 6.18
N VAL A 132 -20.53 -2.02 5.61
CA VAL A 132 -21.76 -2.52 5.02
C VAL A 132 -22.03 -3.91 5.58
N ASP A 133 -23.26 -4.20 5.99
CA ASP A 133 -23.66 -5.53 6.42
C ASP A 133 -23.98 -6.46 5.23
N ASP A 134 -24.24 -7.74 5.52
CA ASP A 134 -24.51 -8.76 4.48
C ASP A 134 -25.76 -8.47 3.63
N SER A 135 -26.64 -7.55 4.09
CA SER A 135 -27.79 -7.09 3.32
C SER A 135 -27.50 -5.91 2.39
N GLY A 136 -26.25 -5.41 2.42
CA GLY A 136 -25.82 -4.23 1.64
C GLY A 136 -26.17 -2.89 2.29
N ARG A 137 -26.61 -2.88 3.56
CA ARG A 137 -26.94 -1.66 4.29
C ARG A 137 -25.69 -1.04 4.93
N GLU A 138 -25.52 0.25 4.76
CA GLU A 138 -24.44 1.00 5.42
C GLU A 138 -24.62 1.04 6.95
N ILE A 139 -23.54 0.75 7.69
CA ILE A 139 -23.52 0.71 9.15
C ILE A 139 -22.61 1.83 9.67
N ALA A 140 -23.13 2.67 10.54
CA ALA A 140 -22.34 3.70 11.18
C ALA A 140 -21.21 3.07 12.02
N ARG A 141 -20.02 3.66 11.99
CA ARG A 141 -18.80 3.12 12.62
C ARG A 141 -19.00 2.78 14.10
N GLU A 142 -19.74 3.58 14.84
CA GLU A 142 -20.04 3.39 16.26
C GLU A 142 -20.92 2.15 16.54
N ASN A 143 -21.60 1.63 15.54
CA ASN A 143 -22.44 0.42 15.61
C ASN A 143 -21.70 -0.85 15.18
N VAL A 144 -20.40 -0.75 14.83
CA VAL A 144 -19.57 -1.90 14.47
C VAL A 144 -18.76 -2.36 15.67
N ALA A 145 -18.99 -3.59 16.12
CA ALA A 145 -18.24 -4.21 17.20
C ALA A 145 -17.15 -5.14 16.64
N MET A 146 -15.96 -5.10 17.24
CA MET A 146 -14.89 -6.08 16.99
C MET A 146 -15.00 -7.22 18.00
N VAL A 147 -15.31 -8.42 17.53
CA VAL A 147 -15.43 -9.62 18.38
C VAL A 147 -14.19 -10.51 18.15
N ARG A 148 -13.45 -10.78 19.23
CA ARG A 148 -12.34 -11.72 19.20
C ARG A 148 -12.87 -13.15 19.08
N THR A 149 -12.23 -13.94 18.21
CA THR A 149 -12.50 -15.37 18.09
C THR A 149 -11.46 -16.18 18.87
N ALA A 150 -11.67 -17.49 18.99
CA ALA A 150 -10.70 -18.41 19.60
C ALA A 150 -9.35 -18.47 18.86
N ALA A 151 -9.29 -18.03 17.60
CA ALA A 151 -8.06 -17.91 16.84
C ALA A 151 -7.18 -16.73 17.25
N TYR A 152 -7.72 -15.77 18.01
CA TYR A 152 -6.96 -14.63 18.50
C TYR A 152 -6.37 -14.98 19.88
N PRO A 153 -5.04 -15.03 20.04
CA PRO A 153 -4.43 -15.40 21.31
C PRO A 153 -4.81 -14.43 22.42
N ASP A 154 -5.10 -14.94 23.60
CA ASP A 154 -5.30 -14.12 24.77
C ASP A 154 -4.05 -13.26 25.06
N ALA A 155 -4.28 -12.04 25.55
CA ALA A 155 -3.22 -11.09 25.86
C ALA A 155 -2.19 -11.63 26.91
N ALA A 156 -2.53 -12.69 27.65
CA ALA A 156 -1.66 -13.38 28.59
C ALA A 156 -0.54 -14.20 27.93
N ALA A 157 -0.69 -14.55 26.65
CA ALA A 157 0.35 -15.19 25.86
C ALA A 157 1.19 -14.13 25.09
N ALA A 158 1.62 -13.08 25.80
CA ALA A 158 2.36 -11.97 25.23
C ALA A 158 3.61 -12.48 24.51
N ARG A 159 3.64 -12.31 23.19
CA ARG A 159 4.82 -12.54 22.35
C ARG A 159 5.95 -11.67 22.87
N PRO A 160 7.19 -12.19 22.96
CA PRO A 160 8.34 -11.34 23.26
C PRO A 160 8.39 -10.21 22.23
N ALA A 161 8.51 -8.98 22.71
CA ALA A 161 8.55 -7.79 21.87
C ALA A 161 9.66 -7.98 20.82
N LYS A 162 9.28 -7.97 19.52
CA LYS A 162 10.28 -7.87 18.45
C LYS A 162 11.05 -6.56 18.65
N PRO A 163 12.37 -6.56 18.41
CA PRO A 163 13.17 -5.37 18.60
C PRO A 163 12.60 -4.20 17.81
N THR A 164 12.38 -3.10 18.52
CA THR A 164 11.93 -1.83 17.96
C THR A 164 12.81 -1.45 16.78
N MET A 165 12.18 -1.11 15.65
CA MET A 165 12.89 -0.47 14.54
C MET A 165 13.73 0.69 15.08
N ARG A 166 15.04 0.60 14.89
CA ARG A 166 15.95 1.71 15.23
C ARG A 166 15.53 2.92 14.39
N THR A 167 15.03 3.95 15.04
CA THR A 167 14.90 5.28 14.44
C THR A 167 16.29 5.68 13.93
N PRO A 168 16.45 6.07 12.65
CA PRO A 168 17.72 6.58 12.19
C PRO A 168 18.07 7.80 13.02
N ALA A 169 19.28 7.80 13.60
CA ALA A 169 19.81 8.92 14.37
C ALA A 169 19.76 10.18 13.52
N ALA A 170 19.23 11.26 14.09
CA ALA A 170 19.25 12.58 13.47
C ALA A 170 20.70 12.96 13.13
N ALA A 171 20.94 13.34 11.90
CA ALA A 171 22.22 13.86 11.46
C ALA A 171 22.60 15.10 12.31
N PRO A 172 23.88 15.23 12.73
CA PRO A 172 24.29 16.39 13.51
C PRO A 172 24.16 17.68 12.68
N ALA A 173 23.57 18.68 13.29
CA ALA A 173 23.44 20.02 12.72
C ALA A 173 24.83 20.61 12.52
N GLU A 174 25.26 20.77 11.28
CA GLU A 174 26.49 21.51 10.97
C GLU A 174 26.33 22.97 11.35
N HIS A 175 27.20 23.39 12.23
CA HIS A 175 27.37 24.77 12.68
C HIS A 175 27.72 25.67 11.49
N ARG A 176 26.78 26.47 11.02
CA ARG A 176 27.07 27.65 10.20
C ARG A 176 27.79 28.67 11.02
N ARG A 177 29.13 28.64 11.01
CA ARG A 177 29.94 29.76 11.45
C ARG A 177 29.77 30.92 10.48
N ARG A 178 29.24 31.99 10.99
CA ARG A 178 29.29 33.33 10.37
C ARG A 178 30.74 33.75 10.20
N ALA A 179 31.18 34.00 8.99
CA ALA A 179 32.32 34.91 8.76
C ALA A 179 31.72 36.31 8.59
N LYS A 180 31.98 37.16 9.60
CA LYS A 180 32.04 38.61 9.49
C LYS A 180 33.48 38.98 9.19
N THR A 181 33.66 39.95 8.31
CA THR A 181 34.80 40.88 8.09
C THR A 181 35.04 40.95 6.58
N GLU A 182 35.11 41.99 5.92
CA GLU A 182 35.31 43.45 6.05
C GLU A 182 34.69 44.12 4.81
#